data_9efa662379294c0a99a189b66968f712
#
_entry.id   9efa662379294c0a99a189b66968f712
#
_cell.length_a   1.000
_cell.length_b   1.000
_cell.length_c   1.000
_cell.angle_alpha   90.00
_cell.angle_beta   90.00
_cell.angle_gamma   90.00
#
_symmetry.space_group_name_H-M   'P 1'
#
loop_
_entity.id
_entity.type
_entity.pdbx_description
1 polymer ?
#
loop_
_entity_poly.entity_id
_entity_poly.type
_entity_poly.pdbx_seq_one_letter_code
_entity_poly.pdbx_strand_id
1 'polypeptide(L)'
;MYVTAAILSVLLALVSLAAGAPKALLKGDVSAGLQSHMGLSAGLVRFVGLAEVAAAVGLIVGLFWPPLGIAAAIGFAITMVGAVGFHAKAGDYADPATRGNAMAPIFLIPLSVATAVTLGLAM
;
A
#
# COMPACT_ATOMS: atom_id res chain seq x y z
N MET A 1 10.65 13.31 -16.94
CA MET A 1 10.32 12.68 -15.63
C MET A 1 8.83 12.53 -15.35
N TYR A 2 8.00 13.41 -15.93
CA TYR A 2 6.54 13.31 -15.74
C TYR A 2 5.96 11.97 -16.22
N VAL A 3 6.37 11.48 -17.38
CA VAL A 3 5.86 10.19 -17.92
C VAL A 3 6.20 9.05 -16.97
N THR A 4 7.42 9.00 -16.45
CA THR A 4 7.83 8.00 -15.46
C THR A 4 6.99 8.13 -14.19
N ALA A 5 6.82 9.34 -13.69
CA ALA A 5 6.01 9.59 -12.50
C ALA A 5 4.55 9.16 -12.72
N ALA A 6 3.99 9.44 -13.89
CA ALA A 6 2.62 9.06 -14.23
C ALA A 6 2.45 7.53 -14.27
N ILE A 7 3.38 6.82 -14.91
CA ILE A 7 3.34 5.36 -14.98
C ILE A 7 3.41 4.76 -13.57
N LEU A 8 4.37 5.19 -12.76
CA LEU A 8 4.53 4.69 -11.40
C LEU A 8 3.31 5.01 -10.53
N SER A 9 2.76 6.22 -10.66
CA SER A 9 1.57 6.64 -9.91
C SER A 9 0.35 5.79 -10.25
N VAL A 10 0.12 5.52 -11.54
CA VAL A 10 -1.01 4.69 -11.98
C VAL A 10 -0.84 3.26 -11.49
N LEU A 11 0.35 2.67 -11.65
CA LEU A 11 0.62 1.32 -11.18
C LEU A 11 0.42 1.20 -9.67
N LEU A 12 0.98 2.15 -8.92
CA LEU A 12 0.85 2.15 -7.47
C LEU A 12 -0.62 2.36 -7.04
N ALA A 13 -1.36 3.23 -7.73
CA ALA A 13 -2.78 3.45 -7.47
C ALA A 13 -3.61 2.19 -7.69
N LEU A 14 -3.35 1.45 -8.77
CA LEU A 14 -4.04 0.19 -9.04
C LEU A 14 -3.77 -0.85 -7.95
N VAL A 15 -2.51 -1.00 -7.55
CA VAL A 15 -2.12 -1.93 -6.47
C VAL A 15 -2.75 -1.50 -5.16
N SER A 16 -2.69 -0.23 -4.83
CA SER A 16 -3.24 0.33 -3.59
C SER A 16 -4.75 0.14 -3.51
N LEU A 17 -5.47 0.35 -4.61
CA LEU A 17 -6.91 0.13 -4.68
C LEU A 17 -7.25 -1.36 -4.56
N ALA A 18 -6.52 -2.23 -5.27
CA ALA A 18 -6.74 -3.67 -5.22
C ALA A 18 -6.49 -4.25 -3.82
N ALA A 19 -5.49 -3.70 -3.11
CA ALA A 19 -5.21 -4.11 -1.74
C ALA A 19 -6.21 -3.52 -0.74
N GLY A 20 -6.59 -2.27 -0.92
CA GLY A 20 -7.38 -1.52 0.06
C GLY A 20 -8.87 -1.76 0.01
N ALA A 21 -9.46 -1.90 -1.18
CA ALA A 21 -10.90 -2.02 -1.32
C ALA A 21 -11.48 -3.25 -0.59
N PRO A 22 -10.92 -4.46 -0.73
CA PRO A 22 -11.41 -5.61 0.04
C PRO A 22 -11.29 -5.42 1.55
N LYS A 23 -10.20 -4.84 2.03
CA LYS A 23 -10.01 -4.56 3.46
C LYS A 23 -11.02 -3.55 3.99
N ALA A 24 -11.30 -2.50 3.23
CA ALA A 24 -12.30 -1.51 3.60
C ALA A 24 -13.70 -2.14 3.72
N LEU A 25 -13.98 -3.16 2.92
CA LEU A 25 -15.24 -3.89 2.93
C LEU A 25 -15.23 -5.13 3.83
N LEU A 26 -14.10 -5.45 4.46
CA LEU A 26 -13.87 -6.69 5.22
C LEU A 26 -14.19 -7.95 4.40
N LYS A 27 -13.76 -7.98 3.14
CA LYS A 27 -13.98 -9.08 2.22
C LYS A 27 -12.67 -9.70 1.77
N GLY A 28 -12.73 -10.98 1.38
CA GLY A 28 -11.62 -11.70 0.79
C GLY A 28 -10.69 -12.38 1.80
N ASP A 29 -9.81 -13.22 1.27
CA ASP A 29 -8.92 -14.07 2.08
C ASP A 29 -7.86 -13.27 2.82
N VAL A 30 -7.38 -12.17 2.24
CA VAL A 30 -6.38 -11.30 2.89
C VAL A 30 -6.99 -10.68 4.14
N SER A 31 -8.20 -10.12 4.06
CA SER A 31 -8.89 -9.53 5.22
C SER A 31 -9.14 -10.58 6.30
N ALA A 32 -9.59 -11.76 5.91
CA ALA A 32 -9.81 -12.87 6.85
C ALA A 32 -8.50 -13.29 7.52
N GLY A 33 -7.41 -13.39 6.78
CA GLY A 33 -6.09 -13.73 7.30
C GLY A 33 -5.53 -12.68 8.26
N LEU A 34 -5.75 -11.41 7.98
CA LEU A 34 -5.33 -10.33 8.88
C LEU A 34 -6.03 -10.43 10.23
N GLN A 35 -7.31 -10.79 10.23
CA GLN A 35 -8.07 -10.95 11.47
C GLN A 35 -7.72 -12.24 12.22
N SER A 36 -7.64 -13.37 11.53
CA SER A 36 -7.42 -14.69 12.15
C SER A 36 -5.95 -14.98 12.42
N HIS A 37 -5.06 -14.74 11.46
CA HIS A 37 -3.63 -15.05 11.57
C HIS A 37 -2.85 -14.00 12.35
N MET A 38 -3.12 -12.72 12.09
CA MET A 38 -2.42 -11.61 12.76
C MET A 38 -3.17 -11.09 13.99
N GLY A 39 -4.43 -11.46 14.17
CA GLY A 39 -5.23 -11.00 15.29
C GLY A 39 -5.63 -9.54 15.20
N LEU A 40 -5.64 -8.93 14.02
CA LEU A 40 -6.03 -7.54 13.86
C LEU A 40 -7.54 -7.37 14.01
N SER A 41 -7.97 -6.28 14.63
CA SER A 41 -9.39 -5.96 14.74
C SER A 41 -10.00 -5.63 13.39
N ALA A 42 -11.30 -5.86 13.24
CA ALA A 42 -12.04 -5.47 12.04
C ALA A 42 -11.90 -3.97 11.75
N GLY A 43 -11.93 -3.14 12.79
CA GLY A 43 -11.76 -1.69 12.68
C GLY A 43 -10.39 -1.31 12.11
N LEU A 44 -9.33 -1.96 12.57
CA LEU A 44 -7.98 -1.70 12.07
C LEU A 44 -7.82 -2.15 10.61
N VAL A 45 -8.36 -3.31 10.25
CA VAL A 45 -8.33 -3.80 8.86
C VAL A 45 -9.06 -2.81 7.94
N ARG A 46 -10.24 -2.33 8.32
CA ARG A 46 -10.98 -1.31 7.57
C ARG A 46 -10.20 0.00 7.46
N PHE A 47 -9.60 0.44 8.56
CA PHE A 47 -8.81 1.68 8.56
C PHE A 47 -7.64 1.60 7.59
N VAL A 48 -6.91 0.50 7.61
CA VAL A 48 -5.80 0.27 6.67
C VAL A 48 -6.32 0.24 5.24
N GLY A 49 -7.43 -0.44 4.99
CA GLY A 49 -8.06 -0.49 3.67
C GLY A 49 -8.47 0.89 3.16
N LEU A 50 -9.11 1.69 4.02
CA LEU A 50 -9.50 3.05 3.67
C LEU A 50 -8.30 3.94 3.40
N ALA A 51 -7.22 3.79 4.17
CA ALA A 51 -5.97 4.52 3.94
C ALA A 51 -5.36 4.16 2.58
N GLU A 52 -5.38 2.89 2.20
CA GLU A 52 -4.89 2.43 0.91
C GLU A 52 -5.76 2.93 -0.25
N VAL A 53 -7.08 2.94 -0.10
CA VAL A 53 -8.00 3.53 -1.10
C VAL A 53 -7.78 5.03 -1.22
N ALA A 54 -7.62 5.73 -0.11
CA ALA A 54 -7.32 7.16 -0.11
C ALA A 54 -5.99 7.45 -0.80
N ALA A 55 -4.97 6.61 -0.61
CA ALA A 55 -3.71 6.72 -1.31
C ALA A 55 -3.89 6.56 -2.82
N ALA A 56 -4.72 5.60 -3.26
CA ALA A 56 -5.02 5.41 -4.68
C ALA A 56 -5.64 6.67 -5.30
N VAL A 57 -6.63 7.26 -4.63
CA VAL A 57 -7.26 8.51 -5.08
C VAL A 57 -6.23 9.64 -5.11
N GLY A 58 -5.43 9.78 -4.06
CA GLY A 58 -4.40 10.81 -3.96
C GLY A 58 -3.32 10.70 -5.04
N LEU A 59 -2.95 9.48 -5.43
CA LEU A 59 -1.99 9.25 -6.51
C LEU A 59 -2.54 9.67 -7.87
N ILE A 60 -3.81 9.41 -8.14
CA ILE A 60 -4.44 9.83 -9.41
C ILE A 60 -4.62 11.34 -9.44
N VAL A 61 -5.16 11.94 -8.40
CA VAL A 61 -5.29 13.41 -8.28
C VAL A 61 -3.91 14.07 -8.34
N GLY A 62 -2.91 13.41 -7.78
CA GLY A 62 -1.51 13.88 -7.79
C GLY A 62 -0.90 14.01 -9.18
N LEU A 63 -1.47 13.40 -10.20
CA LEU A 63 -1.04 13.63 -11.59
C LEU A 63 -1.32 15.06 -12.02
N PHE A 64 -2.31 15.71 -11.43
CA PHE A 64 -2.69 17.10 -11.69
C PHE A 64 -2.16 18.04 -10.61
N TRP A 65 -1.88 17.54 -9.43
CA TRP A 65 -1.32 18.30 -8.30
C TRP A 65 -0.30 17.45 -7.54
N PRO A 66 0.99 17.49 -7.98
CA PRO A 66 2.03 16.61 -7.47
C PRO A 66 2.21 16.55 -5.95
N PRO A 67 2.06 17.65 -5.18
CA PRO A 67 2.20 17.56 -3.72
C PRO A 67 1.28 16.53 -3.07
N LEU A 68 0.04 16.40 -3.57
CA LEU A 68 -0.89 15.39 -3.07
C LEU A 68 -0.45 13.97 -3.43
N GLY A 69 0.06 13.78 -4.65
CA GLY A 69 0.61 12.49 -5.07
C GLY A 69 1.81 12.07 -4.25
N ILE A 70 2.70 13.00 -3.94
CA ILE A 70 3.86 12.75 -3.07
C ILE A 70 3.39 12.36 -1.68
N ALA A 71 2.46 13.08 -1.11
CA ALA A 71 1.90 12.76 0.21
C ALA A 71 1.23 11.37 0.22
N ALA A 72 0.49 11.04 -0.83
CA ALA A 72 -0.16 9.74 -0.97
C ALA A 72 0.88 8.60 -1.07
N ALA A 73 1.93 8.79 -1.87
CA ALA A 73 3.00 7.79 -2.02
C ALA A 73 3.75 7.58 -0.69
N ILE A 74 4.06 8.65 0.03
CA ILE A 74 4.71 8.57 1.33
C ILE A 74 3.79 7.87 2.34
N GLY A 75 2.51 8.23 2.39
CA GLY A 75 1.53 7.61 3.28
C GLY A 75 1.39 6.12 3.00
N PHE A 76 1.38 5.73 1.72
CA PHE A 76 1.35 4.33 1.34
C PHE A 76 2.63 3.60 1.76
N ALA A 77 3.80 4.22 1.59
CA ALA A 77 5.07 3.65 2.04
C ALA A 77 5.07 3.40 3.56
N ILE A 78 4.57 4.34 4.34
CA ILE A 78 4.44 4.20 5.79
C ILE A 78 3.50 3.03 6.13
N THR A 79 2.39 2.91 5.43
CA THR A 79 1.45 1.79 5.60
C THR A 79 2.14 0.46 5.31
N MET A 80 2.96 0.39 4.27
CA MET A 80 3.70 -0.81 3.92
C MET A 80 4.79 -1.15 4.94
N VAL A 81 5.46 -0.16 5.52
CA VAL A 81 6.40 -0.40 6.63
C VAL A 81 5.66 -1.01 7.81
N GLY A 82 4.48 -0.52 8.14
CA GLY A 82 3.62 -1.12 9.17
C GLY A 82 3.25 -2.56 8.83
N ALA A 83 2.91 -2.84 7.58
CA ALA A 83 2.58 -4.18 7.11
C ALA A 83 3.77 -5.15 7.28
N VAL A 84 4.98 -4.70 6.95
CA VAL A 84 6.21 -5.50 7.18
C VAL A 84 6.35 -5.83 8.66
N GLY A 85 6.10 -4.87 9.55
CA GLY A 85 6.16 -5.08 10.99
C GLY A 85 5.16 -6.14 11.47
N PHE A 86 3.92 -6.08 11.00
CA PHE A 86 2.90 -7.09 11.35
C PHE A 86 3.24 -8.47 10.80
N HIS A 87 3.71 -8.57 9.56
CA HIS A 87 4.12 -9.84 8.96
C HIS A 87 5.32 -10.43 9.72
N ALA A 88 6.30 -9.61 10.08
CA ALA A 88 7.47 -10.06 10.85
C ALA A 88 7.05 -10.59 12.22
N LYS A 89 6.16 -9.88 12.89
CA LYS A 89 5.64 -10.29 14.21
C LYS A 89 4.86 -11.60 14.14
N ALA A 90 4.15 -11.83 13.02
CA ALA A 90 3.40 -13.06 12.79
C ALA A 90 4.28 -14.24 12.34
N GLY A 91 5.57 -14.02 12.11
CA GLY A 91 6.50 -15.06 11.67
C GLY A 91 6.39 -15.39 10.17
N ASP A 92 5.76 -14.54 9.38
CA ASP A 92 5.44 -14.82 7.98
C ASP A 92 6.66 -14.95 7.09
N TYR A 93 7.75 -14.25 7.41
CA TYR A 93 8.99 -14.31 6.62
C TYR A 93 9.77 -15.61 6.81
N ALA A 94 9.56 -16.29 7.93
CA ALA A 94 10.20 -17.56 8.24
C ALA A 94 9.41 -18.77 7.69
N ASP A 95 8.13 -18.59 7.40
CA ASP A 95 7.22 -19.64 6.97
C ASP A 95 7.06 -19.60 5.43
N PRO A 96 7.49 -20.66 4.69
CA PRO A 96 7.31 -20.71 3.23
C PRO A 96 5.86 -20.56 2.77
N ALA A 97 4.88 -20.97 3.58
CA ALA A 97 3.46 -20.88 3.22
C ALA A 97 2.94 -19.44 3.21
N THR A 98 3.52 -18.55 4.04
CA THR A 98 3.07 -17.16 4.17
C THR A 98 4.04 -16.13 3.59
N ARG A 99 5.26 -16.53 3.30
CA ARG A 99 6.33 -15.63 2.84
C ARG A 99 5.97 -14.88 1.56
N GLY A 100 5.29 -15.52 0.61
CA GLY A 100 4.92 -14.91 -0.66
C GLY A 100 4.08 -13.65 -0.47
N ASN A 101 3.02 -13.72 0.33
CA ASN A 101 2.17 -12.57 0.64
C ASN A 101 2.91 -11.49 1.45
N ALA A 102 3.81 -11.92 2.34
CA ALA A 102 4.59 -11.01 3.17
C ALA A 102 5.65 -10.23 2.38
N MET A 103 6.06 -10.73 1.21
CA MET A 103 7.03 -10.04 0.35
C MET A 103 6.42 -8.84 -0.38
N ALA A 104 5.12 -8.81 -0.62
CA ALA A 104 4.47 -7.73 -1.35
C ALA A 104 4.75 -6.34 -0.74
N PRO A 105 4.57 -6.09 0.57
CA PRO A 105 4.88 -4.79 1.14
C PRO A 105 6.37 -4.43 1.05
N ILE A 106 7.28 -5.41 1.07
CA ILE A 106 8.71 -5.15 0.92
C ILE A 106 9.01 -4.58 -0.47
N PHE A 107 8.39 -5.10 -1.53
CA PHE A 107 8.58 -4.58 -2.89
C PHE A 107 7.83 -3.26 -3.10
N LEU A 108 6.71 -3.05 -2.43
CA LEU A 108 5.90 -1.84 -2.58
C LEU A 108 6.52 -0.62 -1.91
N ILE A 109 7.37 -0.79 -0.89
CA ILE A 109 8.07 0.33 -0.26
C ILE A 109 8.98 1.05 -1.27
N PRO A 110 9.94 0.40 -1.95
CA PRO A 110 10.78 1.09 -2.94
C PRO A 110 9.97 1.64 -4.12
N LEU A 111 8.90 0.97 -4.54
CA LEU A 111 8.04 1.49 -5.59
C LEU A 111 7.36 2.79 -5.16
N SER A 112 6.89 2.86 -3.93
CA SER A 112 6.27 4.06 -3.37
C SER A 112 7.27 5.22 -3.25
N VAL A 113 8.48 4.94 -2.80
CA VAL A 113 9.55 5.94 -2.70
C VAL A 113 9.92 6.45 -4.10
N ALA A 114 10.09 5.55 -5.07
CA ALA A 114 10.37 5.93 -6.45
C ALA A 114 9.25 6.80 -7.04
N THR A 115 8.00 6.51 -6.72
CA THR A 115 6.85 7.33 -7.15
C THR A 115 6.94 8.74 -6.57
N ALA A 116 7.19 8.86 -5.27
CA ALA A 116 7.33 10.16 -4.61
C ALA A 116 8.50 10.96 -5.19
N VAL A 117 9.65 10.33 -5.40
CA VAL A 117 10.84 10.99 -5.94
C VAL A 117 10.60 11.48 -7.36
N THR A 118 10.03 10.64 -8.23
CA THR A 118 9.77 11.02 -9.62
C THR A 118 8.71 12.11 -9.74
N LEU A 119 7.69 12.11 -8.88
CA LEU A 119 6.73 13.21 -8.81
C LEU A 119 7.41 14.52 -8.41
N GLY A 120 8.30 14.48 -7.43
CA GLY A 120 9.07 15.63 -7.00
C GLY A 120 9.97 16.18 -8.11
N LEU A 121 10.64 15.30 -8.85
CA LEU A 121 11.51 15.66 -9.97
C LEU A 121 10.73 16.19 -11.19
N ALA A 122 9.45 15.86 -11.30
CA ALA A 122 8.58 16.30 -12.38
C ALA A 122 7.93 17.68 -12.12
N MET A 123 8.08 18.20 -10.91
CA MET A 123 7.53 19.52 -10.54
C MET A 123 8.26 20.68 -11.19
#